data_d3de7453f09fab712776eb8cb4be7d40
#
_entry.id   d3de7453f09fab712776eb8cb4be7d40
#
_cell.length_a   1.000
_cell.length_b   1.000
_cell.length_c   1.000
_cell.angle_alpha   90.00
_cell.angle_beta   90.00
_cell.angle_gamma   90.00
#
_symmetry.space_group_name_H-M   'P 1'
#
loop_
_entity.id
_entity.type
_entity.pdbx_description
1 polymer ?
#
loop_
_entity_poly.entity_id
_entity_poly.type
_entity_poly.pdbx_seq_one_letter_code
_entity_poly.pdbx_strand_id
1 'polypeptide(L)'
;MNVVVVGLSHHSSPVELRERFAFAEAKIPGALKSLRETGIADEAVILSTCNRVEIYAATALEPARAFAGIKKFLVTAHADDAALGDELYAFTEPQSLHHLFKVACGLDSMVLGETEILGQLKQAYSLAHHHGHTGARLNKAFQRAFNAAKHVRTETNIQRGSVSVASVAVELAEKIFSSLNDREVMVIGAGETSEKTARALLSRGARSIIVANRSHERAVVLANELGGHAVQFGDWSAEFGKIDIAISSTSAPHHILDRAMLEPLMKLRHHRPLLLIDIAVPRDIDPEVNFLENVYLYNIDDLQAIADDYLRLRKEEIARCEAIIAEKVKPLLEPKNLQPQMNTDGHRSMEMSPAKS
;
A
#
# COMPACT_ATOMS: atom_id res chain seq x y z
N MET A 1 -22.38 5.51 15.77
CA MET A 1 -21.09 4.87 15.49
C MET A 1 -20.52 5.51 14.23
N ASN A 2 -19.40 6.18 14.35
CA ASN A 2 -18.70 6.90 13.27
C ASN A 2 -17.48 6.12 12.81
N VAL A 3 -17.12 6.27 11.53
CA VAL A 3 -15.85 5.76 11.02
C VAL A 3 -14.78 6.81 11.26
N VAL A 4 -13.68 6.39 11.87
CA VAL A 4 -12.49 7.21 12.04
C VAL A 4 -11.32 6.52 11.36
N VAL A 5 -10.31 7.27 10.94
CA VAL A 5 -9.03 6.76 10.49
C VAL A 5 -7.91 7.54 11.17
N VAL A 6 -6.91 6.80 11.64
CA VAL A 6 -5.68 7.37 12.21
C VAL A 6 -4.52 6.66 11.55
N GLY A 7 -3.54 7.40 11.05
CA GLY A 7 -2.43 6.79 10.33
C GLY A 7 -1.25 7.69 10.02
N LEU A 8 -0.25 7.04 9.50
CA LEU A 8 0.97 7.60 8.93
C LEU A 8 1.00 7.27 7.44
N SER A 9 1.42 8.20 6.61
CA SER A 9 1.64 7.92 5.18
C SER A 9 2.89 8.64 4.67
N HIS A 10 3.30 8.31 3.46
CA HIS A 10 4.38 9.00 2.77
C HIS A 10 4.17 10.52 2.62
N HIS A 11 2.93 11.00 2.75
CA HIS A 11 2.62 12.45 2.76
C HIS A 11 2.89 13.10 4.12
N SER A 12 2.79 12.36 5.21
CA SER A 12 2.83 12.91 6.56
C SER A 12 4.09 12.54 7.34
N SER A 13 4.80 11.48 6.93
CA SER A 13 5.90 10.95 7.73
C SER A 13 7.01 10.35 6.87
N PRO A 14 8.28 10.52 7.28
CA PRO A 14 9.43 9.91 6.62
C PRO A 14 9.40 8.38 6.73
N VAL A 15 10.20 7.71 5.87
CA VAL A 15 10.21 6.24 5.80
C VAL A 15 10.61 5.59 7.11
N GLU A 16 11.56 6.18 7.82
CA GLU A 16 12.07 5.70 9.12
C GLU A 16 10.97 5.58 10.17
N LEU A 17 10.05 6.54 10.18
CA LEU A 17 8.93 6.54 11.12
C LEU A 17 7.88 5.49 10.72
N ARG A 18 7.61 5.35 9.43
CA ARG A 18 6.68 4.33 8.92
C ARG A 18 7.18 2.91 9.20
N GLU A 19 8.50 2.67 9.07
CA GLU A 19 9.16 1.41 9.41
C GLU A 19 8.91 1.03 10.88
N ARG A 20 9.05 1.99 11.80
CA ARG A 20 8.88 1.77 13.24
C ARG A 20 7.45 1.34 13.60
N PHE A 21 6.45 1.83 12.88
CA PHE A 21 5.03 1.57 13.12
C PHE A 21 4.41 0.54 12.16
N ALA A 22 5.20 -0.09 11.30
CA ALA A 22 4.73 -1.12 10.38
C ALA A 22 4.31 -2.40 11.12
N PHE A 23 3.15 -2.94 10.75
CA PHE A 23 2.67 -4.22 11.28
C PHE A 23 3.06 -5.36 10.35
N ALA A 24 3.81 -6.33 10.85
CA ALA A 24 3.96 -7.60 10.16
C ALA A 24 2.57 -8.29 10.05
N GLU A 25 2.23 -8.83 8.90
CA GLU A 25 0.92 -9.42 8.60
C GLU A 25 0.47 -10.43 9.66
N ALA A 26 1.38 -11.30 10.11
CA ALA A 26 1.10 -12.31 11.15
C ALA A 26 0.73 -11.70 12.51
N LYS A 27 1.09 -10.45 12.79
CA LYS A 27 0.77 -9.75 14.05
C LYS A 27 -0.56 -9.00 14.00
N ILE A 28 -1.08 -8.69 12.81
CA ILE A 28 -2.29 -7.87 12.62
C ILE A 28 -3.52 -8.45 13.36
N PRO A 29 -3.85 -9.76 13.30
CA PRO A 29 -5.01 -10.28 14.01
C PRO A 29 -4.95 -10.07 15.53
N GLY A 30 -3.77 -10.30 16.13
CA GLY A 30 -3.55 -10.04 17.56
C GLY A 30 -3.66 -8.56 17.91
N ALA A 31 -3.12 -7.67 17.08
CA ALA A 31 -3.21 -6.23 17.24
C ALA A 31 -4.67 -5.73 17.16
N LEU A 32 -5.46 -6.22 16.20
CA LEU A 32 -6.88 -5.90 16.07
C LEU A 32 -7.69 -6.37 17.28
N LYS A 33 -7.40 -7.57 17.78
CA LYS A 33 -8.02 -8.08 19.01
C LYS A 33 -7.71 -7.17 20.18
N SER A 34 -6.45 -6.84 20.41
CA SER A 34 -6.02 -5.96 21.50
C SER A 34 -6.65 -4.56 21.39
N LEU A 35 -6.71 -3.97 20.19
CA LEU A 35 -7.35 -2.68 19.98
C LEU A 35 -8.83 -2.69 20.39
N ARG A 36 -9.57 -3.73 20.02
CA ARG A 36 -11.00 -3.87 20.38
C ARG A 36 -11.21 -4.11 21.88
N GLU A 37 -10.35 -4.88 22.53
CA GLU A 37 -10.39 -5.13 23.96
C GLU A 37 -10.19 -3.86 24.80
N THR A 38 -9.54 -2.82 24.26
CA THR A 38 -9.45 -1.51 24.92
C THR A 38 -10.78 -0.75 24.95
N GLY A 39 -11.80 -1.18 24.19
CA GLY A 39 -13.07 -0.46 24.03
C GLY A 39 -12.98 0.82 23.20
N ILE A 40 -11.86 1.07 22.51
CA ILE A 40 -11.68 2.24 21.63
C ILE A 40 -12.42 2.04 20.32
N ALA A 41 -12.46 0.82 19.80
CA ALA A 41 -13.07 0.47 18.53
C ALA A 41 -14.01 -0.75 18.66
N ASP A 42 -15.21 -0.65 18.11
CA ASP A 42 -16.14 -1.78 17.95
C ASP A 42 -15.79 -2.63 16.73
N GLU A 43 -15.32 -1.98 15.66
CA GLU A 43 -14.85 -2.60 14.44
C GLU A 43 -13.50 -1.96 14.07
N ALA A 44 -12.57 -2.74 13.51
CA ALA A 44 -11.27 -2.21 13.09
C ALA A 44 -10.67 -2.97 11.92
N VAL A 45 -9.93 -2.25 11.08
CA VAL A 45 -9.05 -2.76 10.00
C VAL A 45 -7.72 -2.05 10.10
N ILE A 46 -6.61 -2.79 10.04
CA ILE A 46 -5.25 -2.26 9.96
C ILE A 46 -4.74 -2.46 8.53
N LEU A 47 -4.43 -1.38 7.86
CA LEU A 47 -3.73 -1.35 6.57
C LEU A 47 -2.27 -0.99 6.86
N SER A 48 -1.35 -1.92 6.62
CA SER A 48 0.09 -1.71 6.77
C SER A 48 0.78 -2.09 5.46
N THR A 49 1.39 -1.10 4.81
CA THR A 49 2.10 -1.23 3.53
C THR A 49 3.44 -0.49 3.63
N CYS A 50 4.25 -0.52 2.57
CA CYS A 50 5.47 0.29 2.51
C CYS A 50 5.22 1.81 2.61
N ASN A 51 4.03 2.27 2.19
CA ASN A 51 3.73 3.69 2.06
C ASN A 51 2.80 4.24 3.14
N ARG A 52 2.13 3.39 3.90
CA ARG A 52 1.19 3.81 4.95
C ARG A 52 0.96 2.76 6.02
N VAL A 53 0.68 3.24 7.20
CA VAL A 53 0.11 2.47 8.30
C VAL A 53 -1.15 3.18 8.75
N GLU A 54 -2.30 2.57 8.55
CA GLU A 54 -3.60 3.16 8.86
C GLU A 54 -4.46 2.21 9.68
N ILE A 55 -5.13 2.76 10.68
CA ILE A 55 -6.16 2.06 11.45
C ILE A 55 -7.50 2.70 11.13
N TYR A 56 -8.35 1.96 10.45
CA TYR A 56 -9.76 2.30 10.24
C TYR A 56 -10.57 1.68 11.37
N ALA A 57 -11.33 2.49 12.08
CA ALA A 57 -12.14 2.01 13.19
C ALA A 57 -13.56 2.56 13.11
N ALA A 58 -14.53 1.74 13.48
CA ALA A 58 -15.88 2.21 13.78
C ALA A 58 -16.04 2.26 15.30
N THR A 59 -16.46 3.41 15.82
CA THR A 59 -16.55 3.67 17.26
C THR A 59 -17.74 4.53 17.63
N ALA A 60 -18.23 4.38 18.85
CA ALA A 60 -19.23 5.24 19.46
C ALA A 60 -18.60 6.39 20.27
N LEU A 61 -17.28 6.39 20.45
CA LEU A 61 -16.56 7.44 21.17
C LEU A 61 -16.55 8.76 20.38
N GLU A 62 -16.42 9.85 21.11
CA GLU A 62 -16.13 11.15 20.54
C GLU A 62 -14.79 11.13 19.80
N PRO A 63 -14.65 11.83 18.64
CA PRO A 63 -13.47 11.75 17.77
C PRO A 63 -12.15 11.98 18.50
N ALA A 64 -12.07 13.02 19.33
CA ALA A 64 -10.84 13.35 20.05
C ALA A 64 -10.39 12.21 20.99
N ARG A 65 -11.34 11.54 21.62
CA ARG A 65 -11.08 10.41 22.51
C ARG A 65 -10.66 9.17 21.72
N ALA A 66 -11.31 8.91 20.59
CA ALA A 66 -10.95 7.83 19.70
C ALA A 66 -9.53 8.01 19.14
N PHE A 67 -9.19 9.22 18.67
CA PHE A 67 -7.86 9.53 18.14
C PHE A 67 -6.75 9.37 19.18
N ALA A 68 -6.95 9.91 20.38
CA ALA A 68 -6.00 9.75 21.48
C ALA A 68 -5.80 8.28 21.86
N GLY A 69 -6.89 7.49 21.85
CA GLY A 69 -6.85 6.06 22.14
C GLY A 69 -6.10 5.27 21.09
N ILE A 70 -6.38 5.49 19.80
CA ILE A 70 -5.71 4.82 18.70
C ILE A 70 -4.23 5.20 18.64
N LYS A 71 -3.90 6.48 18.84
CA LYS A 71 -2.51 6.95 18.94
C LYS A 71 -1.75 6.22 20.06
N LYS A 72 -2.34 6.15 21.26
CA LYS A 72 -1.77 5.41 22.38
C LYS A 72 -1.59 3.93 22.06
N PHE A 73 -2.56 3.33 21.39
CA PHE A 73 -2.49 1.93 20.96
C PHE A 73 -1.31 1.72 20.00
N LEU A 74 -1.11 2.57 18.99
CA LEU A 74 0.01 2.50 18.04
C LEU A 74 1.35 2.50 18.77
N VAL A 75 1.57 3.45 19.66
CA VAL A 75 2.79 3.57 20.47
C VAL A 75 3.01 2.32 21.33
N THR A 76 1.96 1.84 22.01
CA THR A 76 2.06 0.68 22.89
C THR A 76 2.31 -0.61 22.10
N ALA A 77 1.66 -0.79 20.96
CA ALA A 77 1.77 -2.00 20.14
C ALA A 77 3.20 -2.21 19.58
N HIS A 78 3.96 -1.11 19.41
CA HIS A 78 5.33 -1.16 18.91
C HIS A 78 6.39 -0.95 20.01
N ALA A 79 5.97 -0.82 21.28
CA ALA A 79 6.85 -0.51 22.42
C ALA A 79 7.76 0.69 22.11
N ASP A 80 7.20 1.70 21.45
CA ASP A 80 7.92 2.86 20.98
C ASP A 80 7.59 4.08 21.87
N ASP A 81 8.61 4.78 22.33
CA ASP A 81 8.48 6.00 23.16
C ASP A 81 8.40 7.28 22.31
N ALA A 82 8.31 7.17 20.98
CA ALA A 82 8.25 8.35 20.11
C ALA A 82 7.01 9.18 20.38
N ALA A 83 7.22 10.45 20.59
CA ALA A 83 6.16 11.43 20.60
C ALA A 83 5.68 11.63 19.13
N LEU A 84 4.67 10.87 18.69
CA LEU A 84 4.01 11.11 17.42
C LEU A 84 3.32 12.49 17.49
N GLY A 85 3.71 13.40 16.60
CA GLY A 85 3.17 14.76 16.46
C GLY A 85 2.28 14.88 15.22
N ASP A 86 2.66 15.83 14.38
CA ASP A 86 1.98 16.16 13.12
C ASP A 86 2.16 15.09 12.02
N GLU A 87 3.05 14.13 12.24
CA GLU A 87 3.25 13.00 11.33
C GLU A 87 2.04 12.05 11.31
N LEU A 88 1.23 12.07 12.38
CA LEU A 88 0.03 11.24 12.50
C LEU A 88 -1.20 12.05 12.12
N TYR A 89 -1.83 11.71 11.00
CA TYR A 89 -3.13 12.27 10.66
C TYR A 89 -4.28 11.50 11.29
N ALA A 90 -5.39 12.20 11.53
CA ALA A 90 -6.60 11.62 12.07
C ALA A 90 -7.83 12.29 11.42
N PHE A 91 -8.72 11.46 10.87
CA PHE A 91 -9.97 11.93 10.26
C PHE A 91 -11.19 11.24 10.88
N THR A 92 -12.26 12.01 11.00
CA THR A 92 -13.61 11.50 11.31
C THR A 92 -14.53 11.68 10.10
N GLU A 93 -15.73 11.15 10.15
CA GLU A 93 -16.72 11.39 9.07
C GLU A 93 -17.05 12.88 8.93
N PRO A 94 -17.17 13.37 7.70
CA PRO A 94 -17.14 12.67 6.42
C PRO A 94 -15.74 12.39 5.87
N GLN A 95 -14.69 13.04 6.40
CA GLN A 95 -13.34 13.00 5.84
C GLN A 95 -12.71 11.60 5.85
N SER A 96 -12.96 10.81 6.90
CA SER A 96 -12.45 9.43 6.99
C SER A 96 -12.98 8.53 5.87
N LEU A 97 -14.26 8.69 5.50
CA LEU A 97 -14.86 7.97 4.37
C LEU A 97 -14.29 8.44 3.04
N HIS A 98 -14.17 9.76 2.84
CA HIS A 98 -13.51 10.30 1.65
C HIS A 98 -12.08 9.78 1.51
N HIS A 99 -11.33 9.74 2.61
CA HIS A 99 -9.96 9.21 2.62
C HIS A 99 -9.92 7.73 2.25
N LEU A 100 -10.77 6.88 2.85
CA LEU A 100 -10.87 5.47 2.48
C LEU A 100 -11.11 5.27 0.98
N PHE A 101 -12.00 6.08 0.40
CA PHE A 101 -12.31 6.00 -1.03
C PHE A 101 -11.15 6.48 -1.91
N LYS A 102 -10.44 7.55 -1.51
CA LYS A 102 -9.23 8.02 -2.19
C LYS A 102 -8.15 6.94 -2.19
N VAL A 103 -7.90 6.33 -1.05
CA VAL A 103 -6.95 5.22 -0.92
C VAL A 103 -7.37 4.06 -1.82
N ALA A 104 -8.64 3.63 -1.78
CA ALA A 104 -9.14 2.55 -2.62
C ALA A 104 -9.02 2.84 -4.13
N CYS A 105 -9.16 4.10 -4.53
CA CYS A 105 -9.02 4.56 -5.92
C CYS A 105 -7.57 4.81 -6.35
N GLY A 106 -6.60 4.70 -5.43
CA GLY A 106 -5.20 5.02 -5.69
C GLY A 106 -4.93 6.52 -5.86
N LEU A 107 -5.84 7.40 -5.38
CA LEU A 107 -5.65 8.86 -5.46
C LEU A 107 -4.77 9.40 -4.33
N ASP A 108 -4.55 8.58 -3.31
CA ASP A 108 -3.68 8.88 -2.17
C ASP A 108 -2.42 7.98 -2.16
N SER A 109 -2.12 7.34 -3.28
CA SER A 109 -0.95 6.47 -3.43
C SER A 109 0.23 7.23 -4.00
N MET A 110 1.45 6.71 -3.76
CA MET A 110 2.68 7.19 -4.39
C MET A 110 2.55 7.34 -5.90
N VAL A 111 1.90 6.36 -6.49
CA VAL A 111 1.59 6.34 -7.90
C VAL A 111 0.11 6.52 -8.08
N LEU A 112 -0.25 7.67 -8.62
CA LEU A 112 -1.64 8.03 -8.80
C LEU A 112 -2.38 7.03 -9.70
N GLY A 113 -3.46 6.44 -9.17
CA GLY A 113 -4.29 5.49 -9.89
C GLY A 113 -3.71 4.07 -9.96
N GLU A 114 -2.65 3.75 -9.20
CA GLU A 114 -2.14 2.38 -9.12
C GLU A 114 -3.21 1.40 -8.62
N THR A 115 -3.02 0.13 -8.95
CA THR A 115 -3.97 -0.92 -8.57
C THR A 115 -3.56 -1.71 -7.33
N GLU A 116 -2.30 -1.61 -6.93
CA GLU A 116 -1.72 -2.38 -5.83
C GLU A 116 -2.37 -2.05 -4.50
N ILE A 117 -2.53 -0.76 -4.20
CA ILE A 117 -3.15 -0.33 -2.95
C ILE A 117 -4.57 -0.89 -2.78
N LEU A 118 -5.34 -1.02 -3.88
CA LEU A 118 -6.67 -1.64 -3.79
C LEU A 118 -6.57 -3.13 -3.44
N GLY A 119 -5.57 -3.83 -3.96
CA GLY A 119 -5.27 -5.21 -3.60
C GLY A 119 -4.93 -5.34 -2.11
N GLN A 120 -3.99 -4.52 -1.63
CA GLN A 120 -3.57 -4.46 -0.23
C GLN A 120 -4.72 -4.09 0.71
N LEU A 121 -5.54 -3.12 0.32
CA LEU A 121 -6.72 -2.71 1.10
C LEU A 121 -7.76 -3.85 1.20
N LYS A 122 -7.96 -4.61 0.12
CA LYS A 122 -8.82 -5.80 0.13
C LYS A 122 -8.26 -6.90 1.02
N GLN A 123 -6.96 -7.15 1.01
CA GLN A 123 -6.30 -8.13 1.87
C GLN A 123 -6.44 -7.72 3.34
N ALA A 124 -6.16 -6.46 3.69
CA ALA A 124 -6.32 -5.94 5.04
C ALA A 124 -7.77 -6.09 5.55
N TYR A 125 -8.75 -5.72 4.72
CA TYR A 125 -10.16 -5.91 5.04
C TYR A 125 -10.52 -7.39 5.20
N SER A 126 -10.10 -8.25 4.28
CA SER A 126 -10.38 -9.69 4.32
C SER A 126 -9.80 -10.35 5.56
N LEU A 127 -8.57 -9.98 5.94
CA LEU A 127 -7.91 -10.46 7.15
C LEU A 127 -8.71 -10.07 8.41
N ALA A 128 -9.07 -8.80 8.53
CA ALA A 128 -9.87 -8.30 9.66
C ALA A 128 -11.26 -8.96 9.70
N HIS A 129 -11.90 -9.13 8.54
CA HIS A 129 -13.22 -9.75 8.42
C HIS A 129 -13.19 -11.24 8.81
N HIS A 130 -12.19 -11.98 8.34
CA HIS A 130 -12.02 -13.40 8.66
C HIS A 130 -11.86 -13.63 10.17
N HIS A 131 -11.18 -12.73 10.85
CA HIS A 131 -10.97 -12.78 12.30
C HIS A 131 -12.09 -12.11 13.12
N GLY A 132 -13.22 -11.72 12.51
CA GLY A 132 -14.37 -11.14 13.20
C GLY A 132 -14.15 -9.74 13.76
N HIS A 133 -13.24 -8.98 13.17
CA HIS A 133 -12.93 -7.60 13.61
C HIS A 133 -13.69 -6.53 12.84
N THR A 134 -14.51 -6.90 11.85
CA THR A 134 -15.37 -5.98 11.11
C THR A 134 -16.85 -6.29 11.32
N GLY A 135 -17.70 -5.29 11.20
CA GLY A 135 -19.14 -5.39 11.32
C GLY A 135 -19.86 -4.57 10.24
N ALA A 136 -21.10 -4.22 10.49
CA ALA A 136 -21.96 -3.61 9.48
C ALA A 136 -21.42 -2.25 8.95
N ARG A 137 -20.73 -1.47 9.81
CA ARG A 137 -20.28 -0.12 9.44
C ARG A 137 -19.07 -0.18 8.50
N LEU A 138 -18.01 -0.88 8.90
CA LEU A 138 -16.81 -1.02 8.05
C LEU A 138 -17.08 -1.89 6.83
N ASN A 139 -17.85 -2.98 6.95
CA ASN A 139 -18.22 -3.79 5.79
C ASN A 139 -18.89 -2.95 4.70
N LYS A 140 -19.86 -2.10 5.08
CA LYS A 140 -20.54 -1.22 4.12
C LYS A 140 -19.58 -0.18 3.52
N ALA A 141 -18.71 0.42 4.35
CA ALA A 141 -17.76 1.43 3.89
C ALA A 141 -16.73 0.84 2.90
N PHE A 142 -16.08 -0.27 3.25
CA PHE A 142 -15.06 -0.91 2.42
C PHE A 142 -15.63 -1.45 1.11
N GLN A 143 -16.77 -2.15 1.15
CA GLN A 143 -17.40 -2.66 -0.08
C GLN A 143 -17.78 -1.54 -1.05
N ARG A 144 -18.30 -0.42 -0.53
CA ARG A 144 -18.60 0.74 -1.36
C ARG A 144 -17.34 1.41 -1.89
N ALA A 145 -16.27 1.51 -1.11
CA ALA A 145 -14.99 2.02 -1.59
C ALA A 145 -14.42 1.14 -2.72
N PHE A 146 -14.51 -0.19 -2.61
CA PHE A 146 -14.09 -1.11 -3.68
C PHE A 146 -14.92 -0.93 -4.96
N ASN A 147 -16.23 -0.73 -4.84
CA ASN A 147 -17.09 -0.46 -5.98
C ASN A 147 -16.79 0.91 -6.62
N ALA A 148 -16.49 1.94 -5.80
CA ALA A 148 -16.09 3.25 -6.30
C ALA A 148 -14.77 3.16 -7.08
N ALA A 149 -13.79 2.41 -6.57
CA ALA A 149 -12.52 2.17 -7.26
C ALA A 149 -12.71 1.51 -8.63
N LYS A 150 -13.62 0.53 -8.73
CA LYS A 150 -13.98 -0.06 -10.03
C LYS A 150 -14.61 0.98 -10.97
N HIS A 151 -15.52 1.82 -10.47
CA HIS A 151 -16.19 2.85 -11.27
C HIS A 151 -15.21 3.91 -11.77
N VAL A 152 -14.35 4.43 -10.90
CA VAL A 152 -13.29 5.38 -11.27
C VAL A 152 -12.41 4.83 -12.39
N ARG A 153 -12.00 3.57 -12.32
CA ARG A 153 -11.21 2.92 -13.37
C ARG A 153 -11.91 2.84 -14.73
N THR A 154 -13.23 2.66 -14.72
CA THR A 154 -14.01 2.55 -15.96
C THR A 154 -14.27 3.91 -16.58
N GLU A 155 -14.54 4.95 -15.77
CA GLU A 155 -15.02 6.25 -16.22
C GLU A 155 -13.90 7.29 -16.39
N THR A 156 -12.68 7.00 -15.94
CA THR A 156 -11.57 7.94 -16.00
C THR A 156 -10.31 7.33 -16.61
N ASN A 157 -9.43 8.18 -17.11
CA ASN A 157 -8.13 7.78 -17.63
C ASN A 157 -7.03 7.82 -16.54
N ILE A 158 -7.40 7.86 -15.26
CA ILE A 158 -6.44 8.00 -14.14
C ILE A 158 -5.34 6.94 -14.15
N GLN A 159 -5.64 5.76 -14.69
CA GLN A 159 -4.68 4.65 -14.83
C GLN A 159 -3.88 4.69 -16.13
N ARG A 160 -4.35 5.42 -17.15
CA ARG A 160 -3.64 5.50 -18.43
C ARG A 160 -2.42 6.40 -18.29
N GLY A 161 -1.24 5.80 -18.44
CA GLY A 161 0.04 6.46 -18.22
C GLY A 161 0.25 6.70 -16.70
N SER A 162 -0.23 5.81 -15.82
CA SER A 162 0.17 5.83 -14.41
C SER A 162 1.67 5.65 -14.35
N VAL A 163 2.34 6.59 -13.72
CA VAL A 163 3.74 6.45 -13.36
C VAL A 163 3.76 5.47 -12.22
N SER A 164 4.11 4.23 -12.48
CA SER A 164 4.29 3.22 -11.44
C SER A 164 5.71 3.33 -10.89
N VAL A 165 5.95 2.83 -9.67
CA VAL A 165 7.32 2.64 -9.14
C VAL A 165 8.20 1.97 -10.20
N ALA A 166 7.64 0.99 -10.90
CA ALA A 166 8.29 0.32 -12.02
C ALA A 166 8.66 1.26 -13.17
N SER A 167 7.76 2.17 -13.58
CA SER A 167 8.09 3.12 -14.67
C SER A 167 9.07 4.20 -14.25
N VAL A 168 9.01 4.66 -13.00
CA VAL A 168 10.03 5.58 -12.45
C VAL A 168 11.38 4.90 -12.39
N ALA A 169 11.45 3.64 -11.95
CA ALA A 169 12.69 2.87 -11.94
C ALA A 169 13.30 2.70 -13.34
N VAL A 170 12.47 2.42 -14.35
CA VAL A 170 12.90 2.35 -15.75
C VAL A 170 13.45 3.70 -16.23
N GLU A 171 12.74 4.79 -15.96
CA GLU A 171 13.18 6.13 -16.37
C GLU A 171 14.51 6.52 -15.71
N LEU A 172 14.69 6.23 -14.43
CA LEU A 172 15.96 6.44 -13.72
C LEU A 172 17.09 5.61 -14.35
N ALA A 173 16.81 4.34 -14.63
CA ALA A 173 17.77 3.47 -15.28
C ALA A 173 18.15 3.99 -16.68
N GLU A 174 17.19 4.44 -17.49
CA GLU A 174 17.45 5.05 -18.81
C GLU A 174 18.28 6.35 -18.70
N LYS A 175 18.05 7.17 -17.67
CA LYS A 175 18.84 8.39 -17.42
C LYS A 175 20.29 8.09 -17.04
N ILE A 176 20.53 7.02 -16.27
CA ILE A 176 21.88 6.65 -15.79
C ILE A 176 22.65 5.91 -16.90
N PHE A 177 22.01 4.97 -17.59
CA PHE A 177 22.68 4.07 -18.52
C PHE A 177 22.51 4.44 -19.99
N SER A 178 21.65 5.42 -20.32
CA SER A 178 21.27 5.83 -21.69
C SER A 178 20.60 4.71 -22.52
N SER A 179 20.86 3.46 -22.23
CA SER A 179 20.25 2.26 -22.82
C SER A 179 20.23 1.14 -21.82
N LEU A 180 19.12 0.42 -21.76
CA LEU A 180 18.98 -0.76 -20.92
C LEU A 180 19.39 -2.05 -21.62
N ASN A 181 19.72 -1.98 -22.91
CA ASN A 181 20.21 -3.16 -23.64
C ASN A 181 21.47 -3.69 -22.95
N ASP A 182 21.48 -4.98 -22.70
CA ASP A 182 22.59 -5.70 -22.08
C ASP A 182 22.87 -5.32 -20.60
N ARG A 183 21.94 -4.65 -19.91
CA ARG A 183 22.07 -4.37 -18.47
C ARG A 183 21.61 -5.57 -17.66
N GLU A 184 22.43 -5.92 -16.67
CA GLU A 184 22.09 -7.01 -15.76
C GLU A 184 21.33 -6.49 -14.54
N VAL A 185 20.19 -7.12 -14.27
CA VAL A 185 19.28 -6.77 -13.19
C VAL A 185 19.33 -7.87 -12.14
N MET A 186 19.44 -7.46 -10.87
CA MET A 186 19.26 -8.35 -9.71
C MET A 186 17.97 -7.96 -8.98
N VAL A 187 17.20 -8.96 -8.56
CA VAL A 187 16.05 -8.81 -7.69
C VAL A 187 16.35 -9.49 -6.36
N ILE A 188 16.36 -8.74 -5.27
CA ILE A 188 16.57 -9.22 -3.91
C ILE A 188 15.22 -9.17 -3.19
N GLY A 189 14.67 -10.33 -2.89
CA GLY A 189 13.29 -10.47 -2.45
C GLY A 189 12.35 -10.88 -3.60
N ALA A 190 11.15 -11.32 -3.27
CA ALA A 190 10.13 -11.76 -4.24
C ALA A 190 8.80 -11.08 -3.93
N GLY A 191 8.83 -9.75 -3.82
CA GLY A 191 7.64 -8.92 -3.66
C GLY A 191 7.00 -8.59 -5.01
N GLU A 192 5.69 -8.35 -5.02
CA GLU A 192 4.93 -8.02 -6.24
C GLU A 192 5.49 -6.77 -6.96
N THR A 193 5.89 -5.75 -6.20
CA THR A 193 6.44 -4.51 -6.77
C THR A 193 7.80 -4.74 -7.42
N SER A 194 8.68 -5.56 -6.80
CA SER A 194 9.98 -5.89 -7.39
C SER A 194 9.83 -6.72 -8.67
N GLU A 195 8.88 -7.66 -8.71
CA GLU A 195 8.56 -8.40 -9.92
C GLU A 195 8.09 -7.48 -11.05
N LYS A 196 7.13 -6.58 -10.77
CA LYS A 196 6.64 -5.60 -11.76
C LYS A 196 7.76 -4.69 -12.27
N THR A 197 8.65 -4.24 -11.38
CA THR A 197 9.79 -3.40 -11.74
C THR A 197 10.77 -4.18 -12.62
N ALA A 198 11.08 -5.41 -12.27
CA ALA A 198 11.92 -6.28 -13.08
C ALA A 198 11.34 -6.53 -14.49
N ARG A 199 10.03 -6.86 -14.58
CA ARG A 199 9.33 -7.03 -15.86
C ARG A 199 9.36 -5.75 -16.71
N ALA A 200 9.22 -4.58 -16.08
CA ALA A 200 9.29 -3.30 -16.78
C ALA A 200 10.70 -3.03 -17.35
N LEU A 201 11.77 -3.31 -16.60
CA LEU A 201 13.15 -3.21 -17.08
C LEU A 201 13.43 -4.19 -18.24
N LEU A 202 12.97 -5.43 -18.13
CA LEU A 202 13.07 -6.42 -19.20
C LEU A 202 12.37 -5.96 -20.48
N SER A 203 11.17 -5.38 -20.38
CA SER A 203 10.42 -4.87 -21.53
C SER A 203 11.13 -3.73 -22.26
N ARG A 204 12.14 -3.12 -21.62
CA ARG A 204 12.98 -2.05 -22.15
C ARG A 204 14.36 -2.50 -22.57
N GLY A 205 14.62 -3.82 -22.59
CA GLY A 205 15.83 -4.41 -23.15
C GLY A 205 16.87 -4.89 -22.14
N ALA A 206 16.61 -4.84 -20.85
CA ALA A 206 17.45 -5.50 -19.85
C ALA A 206 17.51 -7.00 -20.15
N ARG A 207 18.70 -7.62 -19.97
CA ARG A 207 18.95 -8.96 -20.52
C ARG A 207 18.81 -10.09 -19.52
N SER A 208 19.35 -9.91 -18.35
CA SER A 208 19.45 -10.98 -17.35
C SER A 208 18.81 -10.55 -16.07
N ILE A 209 18.16 -11.50 -15.40
CA ILE A 209 17.63 -11.29 -14.05
C ILE A 209 18.17 -12.37 -13.15
N ILE A 210 18.85 -11.92 -12.11
CA ILE A 210 19.29 -12.74 -10.99
C ILE A 210 18.30 -12.54 -9.87
N VAL A 211 17.69 -13.61 -9.39
CA VAL A 211 16.74 -13.53 -8.27
C VAL A 211 17.36 -14.17 -7.04
N ALA A 212 17.47 -13.38 -5.97
CA ALA A 212 17.88 -13.82 -4.65
C ALA A 212 16.73 -13.65 -3.65
N ASN A 213 16.32 -14.71 -3.00
CA ASN A 213 15.28 -14.65 -1.97
C ASN A 213 15.59 -15.64 -0.85
N ARG A 214 15.16 -15.34 0.38
CA ARG A 214 15.32 -16.24 1.53
C ARG A 214 14.70 -17.62 1.26
N SER A 215 13.54 -17.68 0.63
CA SER A 215 12.99 -18.91 0.06
C SER A 215 13.57 -19.10 -1.33
N HIS A 216 14.50 -20.04 -1.50
CA HIS A 216 15.09 -20.37 -2.78
C HIS A 216 14.06 -20.86 -3.80
N GLU A 217 13.05 -21.60 -3.36
CA GLU A 217 11.95 -22.07 -4.22
C GLU A 217 11.21 -20.89 -4.88
N ARG A 218 10.90 -19.82 -4.09
CA ARG A 218 10.27 -18.61 -4.64
C ARG A 218 11.20 -17.88 -5.61
N ALA A 219 12.50 -17.85 -5.33
CA ALA A 219 13.48 -17.28 -6.26
C ALA A 219 13.51 -18.04 -7.58
N VAL A 220 13.48 -19.36 -7.56
CA VAL A 220 13.46 -20.20 -8.76
C VAL A 220 12.19 -19.97 -9.58
N VAL A 221 11.02 -19.92 -8.95
CA VAL A 221 9.75 -19.63 -9.63
C VAL A 221 9.83 -18.28 -10.33
N LEU A 222 10.16 -17.23 -9.61
CA LEU A 222 10.24 -15.90 -10.18
C LEU A 222 11.31 -15.78 -11.26
N ALA A 223 12.48 -16.36 -11.05
CA ALA A 223 13.54 -16.37 -12.06
C ALA A 223 13.10 -17.05 -13.37
N ASN A 224 12.42 -18.19 -13.28
CA ASN A 224 11.87 -18.89 -14.45
C ASN A 224 10.83 -18.05 -15.20
N GLU A 225 9.94 -17.34 -14.47
CA GLU A 225 8.94 -16.45 -15.05
C GLU A 225 9.56 -15.23 -15.75
N LEU A 226 10.69 -14.76 -15.24
CA LEU A 226 11.41 -13.60 -15.78
C LEU A 226 12.47 -13.99 -16.82
N GLY A 227 12.66 -15.30 -17.08
CA GLY A 227 13.69 -15.76 -18.02
C GLY A 227 15.12 -15.61 -17.50
N GLY A 228 15.29 -15.53 -16.19
CA GLY A 228 16.56 -15.39 -15.50
C GLY A 228 17.00 -16.64 -14.74
N HIS A 229 17.84 -16.47 -13.74
CA HIS A 229 18.27 -17.56 -12.86
C HIS A 229 18.22 -17.15 -11.38
N ALA A 230 18.03 -18.14 -10.52
CA ALA A 230 17.99 -17.93 -9.06
C ALA A 230 19.35 -18.21 -8.44
N VAL A 231 19.68 -17.42 -7.43
CA VAL A 231 20.85 -17.65 -6.55
C VAL A 231 20.40 -17.80 -5.10
N GLN A 232 21.22 -18.47 -4.29
CA GLN A 232 20.98 -18.54 -2.86
C GLN A 232 21.08 -17.16 -2.23
N PHE A 233 20.23 -16.88 -1.24
CA PHE A 233 20.23 -15.57 -0.59
C PHE A 233 21.58 -15.21 0.07
N GLY A 234 22.36 -16.19 0.51
CA GLY A 234 23.71 -15.97 1.06
C GLY A 234 24.77 -15.64 0.01
N ASP A 235 24.54 -15.98 -1.27
CA ASP A 235 25.54 -15.93 -2.33
C ASP A 235 25.34 -14.76 -3.31
N TRP A 236 24.28 -13.95 -3.15
CA TRP A 236 23.96 -12.87 -4.09
C TRP A 236 25.07 -11.83 -4.23
N SER A 237 25.87 -11.62 -3.18
CA SER A 237 26.97 -10.66 -3.20
C SER A 237 28.07 -11.05 -4.22
N ALA A 238 28.25 -12.34 -4.51
CA ALA A 238 29.20 -12.82 -5.50
C ALA A 238 28.81 -12.40 -6.93
N GLU A 239 27.51 -12.18 -7.19
CA GLU A 239 27.01 -11.75 -8.50
C GLU A 239 27.11 -10.23 -8.72
N PHE A 240 27.32 -9.45 -7.63
CA PHE A 240 27.26 -7.99 -7.67
C PHE A 240 28.30 -7.35 -8.62
N GLY A 241 29.38 -8.02 -8.88
CA GLY A 241 30.37 -7.57 -9.88
C GLY A 241 29.79 -7.42 -11.30
N LYS A 242 28.76 -8.17 -11.64
CA LYS A 242 28.12 -8.19 -12.97
C LYS A 242 26.91 -7.26 -13.07
N ILE A 243 26.22 -7.02 -11.95
CA ILE A 243 24.94 -6.31 -11.88
C ILE A 243 25.09 -4.83 -12.22
N ASP A 244 24.15 -4.28 -12.97
CA ASP A 244 24.05 -2.85 -13.25
C ASP A 244 22.90 -2.21 -12.45
N ILE A 245 21.82 -2.96 -12.19
CA ILE A 245 20.64 -2.52 -11.47
C ILE A 245 20.27 -3.57 -10.42
N ALA A 246 20.11 -3.16 -9.17
CA ALA A 246 19.57 -4.02 -8.12
C ALA A 246 18.27 -3.44 -7.57
N ILE A 247 17.25 -4.30 -7.46
CA ILE A 247 15.94 -3.97 -6.87
C ILE A 247 15.85 -4.77 -5.57
N SER A 248 15.70 -4.09 -4.44
CA SER A 248 15.54 -4.72 -3.14
C SER A 248 14.13 -4.52 -2.60
N SER A 249 13.53 -5.62 -2.12
CA SER A 249 12.16 -5.65 -1.60
C SER A 249 12.00 -6.83 -0.65
N THR A 250 12.78 -6.84 0.43
CA THR A 250 12.67 -7.91 1.43
C THR A 250 11.86 -7.46 2.65
N SER A 251 11.61 -8.37 3.56
CA SER A 251 11.04 -8.10 4.87
C SER A 251 12.10 -8.23 5.97
N ALA A 252 13.36 -7.99 5.64
CA ALA A 252 14.44 -8.04 6.62
C ALA A 252 14.27 -6.90 7.64
N PRO A 253 14.49 -7.16 8.93
CA PRO A 253 14.37 -6.12 9.95
C PRO A 253 15.61 -5.21 10.06
N HIS A 254 16.60 -5.39 9.19
CA HIS A 254 17.87 -4.66 9.17
C HIS A 254 18.36 -4.55 7.72
N HIS A 255 19.28 -3.62 7.48
CA HIS A 255 19.91 -3.49 6.17
C HIS A 255 20.60 -4.79 5.76
N ILE A 256 20.37 -5.21 4.50
CA ILE A 256 21.04 -6.38 3.91
C ILE A 256 22.21 -6.00 3.04
N LEU A 257 22.33 -4.72 2.68
CA LEU A 257 23.42 -4.14 1.93
C LEU A 257 23.89 -2.85 2.59
N ASP A 258 25.12 -2.80 3.03
CA ASP A 258 25.74 -1.63 3.62
C ASP A 258 26.98 -1.16 2.83
N ARG A 259 27.52 -0.01 3.23
CA ARG A 259 28.70 0.58 2.61
C ARG A 259 29.94 -0.34 2.71
N ALA A 260 30.14 -1.01 3.85
CA ALA A 260 31.30 -1.86 4.05
C ALA A 260 31.31 -3.08 3.11
N MET A 261 30.13 -3.62 2.81
CA MET A 261 29.94 -4.69 1.84
C MET A 261 30.13 -4.20 0.39
N LEU A 262 29.60 -3.01 0.07
CA LEU A 262 29.56 -2.53 -1.30
C LEU A 262 30.88 -1.90 -1.78
N GLU A 263 31.60 -1.18 -0.91
CA GLU A 263 32.82 -0.46 -1.29
C GLU A 263 33.90 -1.35 -1.93
N PRO A 264 34.21 -2.56 -1.41
CA PRO A 264 35.14 -3.47 -2.09
C PRO A 264 34.64 -3.93 -3.47
N LEU A 265 33.34 -4.15 -3.61
CA LEU A 265 32.73 -4.61 -4.87
C LEU A 265 32.77 -3.51 -5.93
N MET A 266 32.61 -2.23 -5.55
CA MET A 266 32.71 -1.11 -6.47
C MET A 266 34.11 -0.99 -7.09
N LYS A 267 35.16 -1.29 -6.34
CA LYS A 267 36.54 -1.33 -6.87
C LYS A 267 36.73 -2.36 -8.00
N LEU A 268 36.04 -3.50 -7.90
CA LEU A 268 36.07 -4.56 -8.92
C LEU A 268 35.24 -4.22 -10.17
N ARG A 269 34.32 -3.26 -10.05
CA ARG A 269 33.43 -2.85 -11.15
C ARG A 269 34.07 -1.87 -12.15
N HIS A 270 35.28 -1.43 -11.94
CA HIS A 270 36.01 -0.51 -12.82
C HIS A 270 35.18 0.74 -13.15
N HIS A 271 34.62 1.41 -12.13
CA HIS A 271 33.78 2.62 -12.25
C HIS A 271 32.46 2.45 -13.02
N ARG A 272 32.01 1.23 -13.29
CA ARG A 272 30.68 1.02 -13.88
C ARG A 272 29.60 1.51 -12.92
N PRO A 273 28.62 2.30 -13.39
CA PRO A 273 27.50 2.74 -12.56
C PRO A 273 26.73 1.57 -11.95
N LEU A 274 26.19 1.78 -10.78
CA LEU A 274 25.30 0.85 -10.09
C LEU A 274 24.05 1.61 -9.64
N LEU A 275 22.89 1.20 -10.14
CA LEU A 275 21.60 1.71 -9.70
C LEU A 275 21.01 0.74 -8.64
N LEU A 276 20.72 1.28 -7.48
CA LEU A 276 20.08 0.59 -6.37
C LEU A 276 18.67 1.16 -6.17
N ILE A 277 17.67 0.31 -6.20
CA ILE A 277 16.26 0.66 -6.01
C ILE A 277 15.78 -0.10 -4.79
N ASP A 278 15.64 0.61 -3.68
CA ASP A 278 15.19 0.05 -2.39
C ASP A 278 13.71 0.37 -2.17
N ILE A 279 12.86 -0.62 -2.39
CA ILE A 279 11.41 -0.51 -2.18
C ILE A 279 10.94 -1.29 -0.95
N ALA A 280 11.89 -1.72 -0.11
CA ALA A 280 11.59 -2.40 1.14
C ALA A 280 11.20 -1.42 2.25
N VAL A 281 10.34 -1.89 3.15
CA VAL A 281 10.06 -1.25 4.44
C VAL A 281 9.96 -2.38 5.49
N PRO A 282 10.90 -2.40 6.43
CA PRO A 282 12.08 -1.54 6.62
C PRO A 282 13.04 -1.56 5.41
N ARG A 283 13.87 -0.52 5.28
CA ARG A 283 14.84 -0.41 4.18
C ARG A 283 15.86 -1.56 4.22
N ASP A 284 16.12 -2.09 3.05
CA ASP A 284 17.12 -3.14 2.85
C ASP A 284 18.55 -2.58 2.69
N ILE A 285 18.68 -1.32 2.23
CA ILE A 285 19.95 -0.72 1.84
C ILE A 285 20.28 0.48 2.74
N ASP A 286 21.49 0.45 3.30
CA ASP A 286 21.99 1.57 4.09
C ASP A 286 22.18 2.81 3.23
N PRO A 287 21.62 3.97 3.60
CA PRO A 287 21.79 5.24 2.89
C PRO A 287 23.26 5.66 2.68
N GLU A 288 24.18 5.22 3.54
CA GLU A 288 25.61 5.48 3.42
C GLU A 288 26.23 5.00 2.10
N VAL A 289 25.60 4.03 1.41
CA VAL A 289 26.07 3.56 0.11
C VAL A 289 26.02 4.65 -0.97
N ASN A 290 25.12 5.64 -0.82
CA ASN A 290 24.99 6.75 -1.78
C ASN A 290 26.20 7.70 -1.80
N PHE A 291 27.09 7.61 -0.80
CA PHE A 291 28.37 8.34 -0.81
C PHE A 291 29.49 7.62 -1.58
N LEU A 292 29.22 6.43 -2.10
CA LEU A 292 30.17 5.73 -2.95
C LEU A 292 30.09 6.28 -4.40
N GLU A 293 31.23 6.43 -5.03
CA GLU A 293 31.32 6.92 -6.40
C GLU A 293 30.62 5.96 -7.37
N ASN A 294 29.81 6.50 -8.30
CA ASN A 294 29.04 5.75 -9.29
C ASN A 294 27.95 4.81 -8.69
N VAL A 295 27.56 5.03 -7.45
CA VAL A 295 26.39 4.38 -6.84
C VAL A 295 25.23 5.38 -6.79
N TYR A 296 24.07 4.95 -7.26
CA TYR A 296 22.84 5.72 -7.31
C TYR A 296 21.78 4.94 -6.53
N LEU A 297 21.50 5.36 -5.31
CA LEU A 297 20.46 4.76 -4.46
C LEU A 297 19.20 5.62 -4.52
N TYR A 298 18.09 4.99 -4.84
CA TYR A 298 16.75 5.55 -4.73
C TYR A 298 15.90 4.66 -3.84
N ASN A 299 15.43 5.22 -2.75
CA ASN A 299 14.45 4.55 -1.88
C ASN A 299 13.02 4.86 -2.34
N ILE A 300 12.04 4.33 -1.61
CA ILE A 300 10.63 4.49 -1.96
C ILE A 300 10.17 5.95 -1.95
N ASP A 301 10.72 6.81 -1.08
CA ASP A 301 10.35 8.23 -0.99
C ASP A 301 10.97 9.05 -2.13
N ASP A 302 12.18 8.70 -2.59
CA ASP A 302 12.82 9.31 -3.76
C ASP A 302 12.00 9.04 -5.03
N LEU A 303 11.52 7.80 -5.17
CA LEU A 303 10.64 7.42 -6.29
C LEU A 303 9.32 8.18 -6.25
N GLN A 304 8.81 8.48 -5.04
CA GLN A 304 7.63 9.32 -4.85
C GLN A 304 7.87 10.74 -5.37
N ALA A 305 8.95 11.37 -4.96
CA ALA A 305 9.23 12.75 -5.35
C ALA A 305 9.26 12.90 -6.88
N ILE A 306 9.76 11.88 -7.58
CA ILE A 306 9.75 11.84 -9.05
C ILE A 306 8.34 11.65 -9.60
N ALA A 307 7.54 10.77 -8.98
CA ALA A 307 6.15 10.54 -9.39
C ALA A 307 5.28 11.79 -9.22
N ASP A 308 5.51 12.59 -8.17
CA ASP A 308 4.76 13.82 -7.89
C ASP A 308 4.90 14.88 -8.98
N ASP A 309 6.03 14.94 -9.69
CA ASP A 309 6.20 15.83 -10.84
C ASP A 309 5.25 15.49 -11.98
N TYR A 310 4.90 14.23 -12.15
CA TYR A 310 3.91 13.81 -13.14
C TYR A 310 2.46 14.10 -12.72
N LEU A 311 2.20 14.27 -11.41
CA LEU A 311 0.86 14.59 -10.88
C LEU A 311 0.35 15.94 -11.37
N ARG A 312 1.25 16.90 -11.59
CA ARG A 312 0.87 18.23 -12.09
C ARG A 312 0.19 18.18 -13.45
N LEU A 313 0.49 17.19 -14.26
CA LEU A 313 -0.09 17.03 -15.59
C LEU A 313 -1.47 16.38 -15.61
N ARG A 314 -1.97 15.89 -14.45
CA ARG A 314 -3.20 15.11 -14.36
C ARG A 314 -4.32 15.76 -13.55
N LYS A 315 -4.24 17.06 -13.29
CA LYS A 315 -5.23 17.78 -12.45
C LYS A 315 -6.68 17.56 -12.88
N GLU A 316 -6.94 17.49 -14.17
CA GLU A 316 -8.31 17.30 -14.69
C GLU A 316 -8.86 15.89 -14.39
N GLU A 317 -8.06 14.84 -14.56
CA GLU A 317 -8.48 13.47 -14.26
C GLU A 317 -8.67 13.28 -12.74
N ILE A 318 -7.85 13.91 -11.91
CA ILE A 318 -8.04 13.91 -10.45
C ILE A 318 -9.40 14.54 -10.10
N ALA A 319 -9.73 15.69 -10.68
CA ALA A 319 -10.98 16.37 -10.39
C ALA A 319 -12.21 15.50 -10.75
N ARG A 320 -12.14 14.76 -11.87
CA ARG A 320 -13.20 13.79 -12.23
C ARG A 320 -13.31 12.66 -11.22
N CYS A 321 -12.18 12.10 -10.77
CA CYS A 321 -12.17 11.05 -9.76
C CYS A 321 -12.76 11.55 -8.43
N GLU A 322 -12.39 12.74 -7.98
CA GLU A 322 -12.92 13.37 -6.76
C GLU A 322 -14.44 13.57 -6.83
N ALA A 323 -14.97 14.01 -7.98
CA ALA A 323 -16.40 14.16 -8.17
C ALA A 323 -17.14 12.81 -8.04
N ILE A 324 -16.60 11.74 -8.64
CA ILE A 324 -17.15 10.39 -8.52
C ILE A 324 -17.11 9.92 -7.05
N ILE A 325 -15.99 10.14 -6.35
CA ILE A 325 -15.86 9.77 -4.94
C ILE A 325 -16.89 10.49 -4.08
N ALA A 326 -17.05 11.80 -4.25
CA ALA A 326 -18.02 12.61 -3.50
C ALA A 326 -19.45 12.07 -3.68
N GLU A 327 -19.85 11.74 -4.92
CA GLU A 327 -21.13 11.12 -5.21
C GLU A 327 -21.32 9.77 -4.49
N LYS A 328 -20.27 8.90 -4.52
CA LYS A 328 -20.36 7.56 -3.94
C LYS A 328 -20.29 7.55 -2.40
N VAL A 329 -19.67 8.54 -1.77
CA VAL A 329 -19.60 8.70 -0.31
C VAL A 329 -20.94 9.22 0.25
N LYS A 330 -21.62 10.14 -0.45
CA LYS A 330 -22.85 10.78 0.01
C LYS A 330 -23.89 9.83 0.64
N PRO A 331 -24.25 8.66 0.05
CA PRO A 331 -25.22 7.75 0.65
C PRO A 331 -24.75 7.01 1.91
N LEU A 332 -23.48 7.14 2.28
CA LEU A 332 -22.96 6.62 3.56
C LEU A 332 -23.14 7.62 4.70
N LEU A 333 -23.25 8.90 4.38
CA LEU A 333 -23.38 10.01 5.32
C LEU A 333 -24.85 10.32 5.63
N GLU A 334 -25.77 9.99 4.70
CA GLU A 334 -27.19 10.24 4.89
C GLU A 334 -27.75 9.30 5.98
N PRO A 335 -28.50 9.82 6.97
CA PRO A 335 -29.21 8.99 7.93
C PRO A 335 -30.19 8.10 7.17
N LYS A 336 -30.28 6.81 7.51
CA LYS A 336 -31.35 5.96 6.97
C LYS A 336 -32.68 6.57 7.37
N ASN A 337 -33.39 7.18 6.44
CA ASN A 337 -34.82 7.41 6.58
C ASN A 337 -35.48 6.03 6.71
N LEU A 338 -35.80 5.64 7.91
CA LEU A 338 -36.74 4.55 8.18
C LEU A 338 -38.08 4.99 7.59
N GLN A 339 -38.36 4.63 6.35
CA GLN A 339 -39.74 4.66 5.86
C GLN A 339 -40.52 3.71 6.80
N PRO A 340 -41.59 4.17 7.44
CA PRO A 340 -42.47 3.26 8.17
C PRO A 340 -42.98 2.23 7.17
N GLN A 341 -42.82 0.97 7.46
CA GLN A 341 -43.51 -0.11 6.78
C GLN A 341 -45.01 0.16 6.96
N MET A 342 -45.69 0.54 5.91
CA MET A 342 -47.16 0.52 5.87
C MET A 342 -47.56 -0.96 6.04
N ASN A 343 -48.03 -1.29 7.22
CA ASN A 343 -48.78 -2.51 7.46
C ASN A 343 -50.07 -2.42 6.62
N THR A 344 -50.07 -3.12 5.53
CA THR A 344 -51.30 -3.44 4.81
C THR A 344 -51.90 -4.70 5.42
N ASP A 345 -52.42 -4.58 6.64
CA ASP A 345 -53.38 -5.52 7.15
C ASP A 345 -54.72 -5.26 6.47
N GLY A 346 -54.89 -5.88 5.32
CA GLY A 346 -56.17 -5.94 4.63
C GLY A 346 -57.14 -6.85 5.40
N HIS A 347 -58.05 -6.23 6.13
CA HIS A 347 -59.28 -6.88 6.59
C HIS A 347 -59.98 -7.52 5.40
N ARG A 348 -59.94 -8.84 5.29
CA ARG A 348 -60.88 -9.65 4.52
C ARG A 348 -62.17 -9.79 5.33
N SER A 349 -63.14 -8.95 5.10
CA SER A 349 -64.54 -9.16 5.51
C SER A 349 -65.10 -10.39 4.79
N MET A 350 -65.49 -11.38 5.54
CA MET A 350 -66.34 -12.50 5.09
C MET A 350 -67.72 -11.96 4.78
N GLU A 351 -68.11 -11.90 3.50
CA GLU A 351 -69.49 -11.83 3.12
C GLU A 351 -70.11 -13.26 3.19
N MET A 352 -71.00 -13.43 4.16
CA MET A 352 -71.93 -14.58 4.22
C MET A 352 -73.03 -14.37 3.16
N SER A 353 -73.13 -15.27 2.20
CA SER A 353 -74.24 -15.36 1.28
C SER A 353 -75.39 -16.18 1.94
N PRO A 354 -76.66 -15.77 1.82
CA PRO A 354 -77.75 -16.54 2.42
C PRO A 354 -78.23 -17.67 1.50
N ALA A 355 -78.52 -18.78 2.12
CA ALA A 355 -79.19 -19.94 1.51
C ALA A 355 -80.58 -19.57 0.99
N LYS A 356 -80.89 -20.04 -0.21
CA LYS A 356 -82.28 -20.20 -0.68
C LYS A 356 -82.59 -21.67 -0.82
N SER A 357 -83.67 -21.98 -0.16
CA SER A 357 -84.59 -23.15 -0.19
C SER A 357 -84.50 -24.07 -1.42
#